data_758f01a248c85770b7e10ca06cfa0bc1
#
_entry.id   758f01a248c85770b7e10ca06cfa0bc1
#
_cell.length_a   1.000
_cell.length_b   1.000
_cell.length_c   1.000
_cell.angle_alpha   90.00
_cell.angle_beta   90.00
_cell.angle_gamma   90.00
#
_symmetry.space_group_name_H-M   'P 1'
#
loop_
_entity.id
_entity.type
_entity.pdbx_description
1 polymer ?
#
loop_
_entity_poly.entity_id
_entity_poly.type
_entity_poly.pdbx_seq_one_letter_code
_entity_poly.pdbx_strand_id
1 'polypeptide(L)'
;MAETIDLSSFRQAREAVPLARATNSFLALATQTNNAGLDTKLLLQAMTIALAKLVVEATEPEEAEQVARQIGGSLPALVEHLLKTDPPH
;
A
#
# COMPACT_ATOMS: atom_id res chain seq x y z
N MET A 1 19.21 -5.14 13.58
CA MET A 1 18.37 -4.12 12.99
C MET A 1 19.12 -3.14 12.10
N ALA A 2 20.30 -2.71 12.53
CA ALA A 2 21.03 -1.74 11.72
C ALA A 2 21.34 -2.26 10.34
N GLU A 3 21.79 -3.49 10.24
CA GLU A 3 22.11 -4.07 8.94
C GLU A 3 20.84 -4.23 8.10
N THR A 4 19.73 -4.55 8.75
CA THR A 4 18.47 -4.67 8.06
C THR A 4 18.03 -3.32 7.51
N ILE A 5 18.23 -2.28 8.30
CA ILE A 5 17.90 -0.92 7.88
C ILE A 5 18.74 -0.53 6.67
N ASP A 6 20.03 -0.82 6.71
CA ASP A 6 20.91 -0.49 5.59
C ASP A 6 20.50 -1.22 4.33
N LEU A 7 20.18 -2.51 4.46
CA LEU A 7 19.72 -3.28 3.32
C LEU A 7 18.40 -2.75 2.79
N SER A 8 17.51 -2.35 3.70
CA SER A 8 16.24 -1.81 3.30
C SER A 8 16.42 -0.51 2.51
N SER A 9 17.30 0.37 2.99
CA SER A 9 17.56 1.62 2.29
C SER A 9 18.13 1.37 0.91
N PHE A 10 19.08 0.46 0.80
CA PHE A 10 19.68 0.13 -0.48
C PHE A 10 18.64 -0.46 -1.42
N ARG A 11 17.82 -1.37 -0.91
CA ARG A 11 16.78 -2.00 -1.71
C ARG A 11 15.74 -0.98 -2.13
N GLN A 12 15.36 -0.08 -1.22
CA GLN A 12 14.40 0.96 -1.54
C GLN A 12 14.90 1.87 -2.65
N ALA A 13 16.17 2.19 -2.64
CA ALA A 13 16.74 3.02 -3.70
C ALA A 13 16.64 2.32 -5.05
N ARG A 14 16.86 1.02 -5.07
CA ARG A 14 16.80 0.26 -6.31
C ARG A 14 15.37 0.07 -6.80
N GLU A 15 14.42 0.04 -5.88
CA GLU A 15 13.03 -0.24 -6.21
C GLU A 15 12.18 1.02 -6.28
N ALA A 16 12.78 2.18 -6.06
CA ALA A 16 12.00 3.43 -5.95
C ALA A 16 11.19 3.72 -7.21
N VAL A 17 11.79 3.56 -8.38
CA VAL A 17 11.10 3.88 -9.64
C VAL A 17 9.97 2.90 -9.92
N PRO A 18 10.19 1.57 -9.90
CA PRO A 18 9.07 0.66 -10.15
C PRO A 18 7.99 0.76 -9.08
N LEU A 19 8.36 1.02 -7.83
CA LEU A 19 7.39 1.18 -6.77
C LEU A 19 6.52 2.42 -7.01
N ALA A 20 7.15 3.53 -7.38
CA ALA A 20 6.40 4.75 -7.66
C ALA A 20 5.46 4.57 -8.86
N ARG A 21 5.92 3.88 -9.88
CA ARG A 21 5.08 3.61 -11.05
C ARG A 21 3.87 2.76 -10.68
N ALA A 22 4.09 1.71 -9.90
CA ALA A 22 3.00 0.86 -9.46
C ALA A 22 2.01 1.64 -8.61
N THR A 23 2.52 2.43 -7.68
CA THR A 23 1.69 3.25 -6.83
C THR A 23 0.83 4.19 -7.65
N ASN A 24 1.44 4.87 -8.62
CA ASN A 24 0.72 5.81 -9.47
C ASN A 24 -0.33 5.10 -10.32
N SER A 25 -0.03 3.88 -10.77
CA SER A 25 -1.00 3.10 -11.54
C SER A 25 -2.23 2.78 -10.71
N PHE A 26 -2.02 2.37 -9.46
CA PHE A 26 -3.15 2.08 -8.57
C PHE A 26 -3.95 3.33 -8.27
N LEU A 27 -3.26 4.46 -8.04
CA LEU A 27 -3.95 5.72 -7.77
C LEU A 27 -4.76 6.17 -8.98
N ALA A 28 -4.21 6.01 -10.17
CA ALA A 28 -4.92 6.39 -11.39
C ALA A 28 -6.17 5.54 -11.56
N LEU A 29 -6.07 4.24 -11.31
CA LEU A 29 -7.22 3.35 -11.39
C LEU A 29 -8.26 3.71 -10.34
N ALA A 30 -7.83 4.01 -9.13
CA ALA A 30 -8.74 4.40 -8.07
C ALA A 30 -9.48 5.69 -8.44
N THR A 31 -8.77 6.67 -8.95
CA THR A 31 -9.37 7.93 -9.38
C THR A 31 -10.38 7.70 -10.50
N GLN A 32 -10.01 6.87 -11.46
CA GLN A 32 -10.87 6.55 -12.58
C GLN A 32 -12.14 5.86 -12.11
N THR A 33 -12.02 4.93 -11.19
CA THR A 33 -13.16 4.22 -10.65
C THR A 33 -14.07 5.16 -9.87
N ASN A 34 -13.47 6.06 -9.09
CA ASN A 34 -14.25 7.04 -8.34
C ASN A 34 -14.99 7.98 -9.28
N ASN A 35 -14.33 8.42 -10.35
CA ASN A 35 -14.95 9.31 -11.33
C ASN A 35 -16.08 8.63 -12.09
N ALA A 36 -16.02 7.29 -12.19
CA ALA A 36 -17.08 6.53 -12.86
C ALA A 36 -18.31 6.37 -11.99
N GLY A 37 -18.30 6.91 -10.76
CA GLY A 37 -19.49 6.95 -9.92
C GLY A 37 -19.40 6.13 -8.64
N LEU A 38 -18.29 5.44 -8.42
CA LEU A 38 -18.16 4.66 -7.18
C LEU A 38 -17.85 5.60 -6.03
N ASP A 39 -18.63 5.50 -4.95
CA ASP A 39 -18.42 6.29 -3.76
C ASP A 39 -17.05 5.99 -3.16
N THR A 40 -16.38 7.04 -2.63
CA THR A 40 -15.04 6.90 -2.06
C THR A 40 -14.99 5.84 -0.97
N LYS A 41 -16.01 5.77 -0.13
CA LYS A 41 -16.04 4.79 0.94
C LYS A 41 -16.05 3.37 0.38
N LEU A 42 -16.87 3.14 -0.64
CA LEU A 42 -16.90 1.85 -1.30
C LEU A 42 -15.61 1.54 -2.04
N LEU A 43 -14.98 2.58 -2.60
CA LEU A 43 -13.70 2.42 -3.25
C LEU A 43 -12.66 1.92 -2.26
N LEU A 44 -12.61 2.52 -1.07
CA LEU A 44 -11.65 2.10 -0.05
C LEU A 44 -11.92 0.68 0.40
N GLN A 45 -13.19 0.29 0.53
CA GLN A 45 -13.53 -1.08 0.88
C GLN A 45 -13.09 -2.05 -0.22
N ALA A 46 -13.33 -1.68 -1.47
CA ALA A 46 -12.94 -2.53 -2.59
C ALA A 46 -11.43 -2.73 -2.63
N MET A 47 -10.68 -1.66 -2.39
CA MET A 47 -9.23 -1.74 -2.36
C MET A 47 -8.75 -2.64 -1.23
N THR A 48 -9.40 -2.55 -0.08
CA THR A 48 -9.05 -3.39 1.06
C THR A 48 -9.31 -4.87 0.74
N ILE A 49 -10.43 -5.16 0.12
CA ILE A 49 -10.76 -6.54 -0.26
C ILE A 49 -9.78 -7.06 -1.30
N ALA A 50 -9.44 -6.22 -2.28
CA ALA A 50 -8.48 -6.62 -3.31
C ALA A 50 -7.12 -6.91 -2.70
N LEU A 51 -6.69 -6.08 -1.76
CA LEU A 51 -5.42 -6.30 -1.08
C LEU A 51 -5.44 -7.60 -0.30
N ALA A 52 -6.55 -7.88 0.40
CA ALA A 52 -6.68 -9.12 1.16
C ALA A 52 -6.58 -10.33 0.24
N LYS A 53 -7.21 -10.26 -0.93
CA LYS A 53 -7.15 -11.37 -1.89
C LYS A 53 -5.73 -11.57 -2.40
N LEU A 54 -5.03 -10.48 -2.67
CA LEU A 54 -3.64 -10.58 -3.12
C LEU A 54 -2.75 -11.21 -2.05
N VAL A 55 -2.96 -10.84 -0.80
CA VAL A 55 -2.19 -11.42 0.29
C VAL A 55 -2.41 -12.91 0.35
N VAL A 56 -3.66 -13.34 0.25
CA VAL A 56 -3.97 -14.77 0.30
C VAL A 56 -3.31 -15.51 -0.85
N GLU A 57 -3.31 -14.93 -2.04
CA GLU A 57 -2.72 -15.58 -3.21
C GLU A 57 -1.20 -15.57 -3.20
N ALA A 58 -0.60 -14.55 -2.57
CA ALA A 58 0.83 -14.35 -2.65
C ALA A 58 1.60 -14.98 -1.49
N THR A 59 0.92 -15.44 -0.45
CA THR A 59 1.60 -15.98 0.72
C THR A 59 1.04 -17.36 1.07
N GLU A 60 1.80 -18.10 1.90
CA GLU A 60 1.32 -19.37 2.41
C GLU A 60 0.17 -19.12 3.38
N PRO A 61 -0.79 -20.04 3.45
CA PRO A 61 -1.94 -19.82 4.34
C PRO A 61 -1.57 -19.53 5.78
N GLU A 62 -0.50 -20.15 6.30
CA GLU A 62 -0.09 -19.93 7.67
C GLU A 62 0.47 -18.55 7.90
N GLU A 63 0.93 -17.89 6.85
CA GLU A 63 1.56 -16.58 6.96
C GLU A 63 0.67 -15.44 6.55
N ALA A 64 -0.44 -15.76 5.87
CA ALA A 64 -1.28 -14.72 5.26
C ALA A 64 -1.80 -13.73 6.29
N GLU A 65 -2.28 -14.23 7.43
CA GLU A 65 -2.83 -13.37 8.46
C GLU A 65 -1.77 -12.47 9.06
N GLN A 66 -0.57 -12.99 9.26
CA GLN A 66 0.52 -12.19 9.82
C GLN A 66 0.95 -11.10 8.84
N VAL A 67 1.06 -11.44 7.56
CA VAL A 67 1.40 -10.46 6.54
C VAL A 67 0.34 -9.35 6.51
N ALA A 68 -0.93 -9.74 6.59
CA ALA A 68 -2.01 -8.77 6.62
C ALA A 68 -1.91 -7.83 7.83
N ARG A 69 -1.55 -8.38 8.99
CA ARG A 69 -1.38 -7.56 10.19
C ARG A 69 -0.23 -6.59 10.03
N GLN A 70 0.86 -7.01 9.42
CA GLN A 70 2.00 -6.13 9.19
C GLN A 70 1.63 -4.98 8.27
N ILE A 71 0.91 -5.28 7.19
CA ILE A 71 0.46 -4.25 6.26
C ILE A 71 -0.50 -3.29 6.97
N GLY A 72 -1.49 -3.84 7.67
CA GLY A 72 -2.45 -3.01 8.39
C GLY A 72 -1.79 -2.17 9.46
N GLY A 73 -0.77 -2.74 10.12
CA GLY A 73 -0.06 -2.02 11.18
C GLY A 73 0.79 -0.88 10.67
N SER A 74 1.25 -0.96 9.42
CA SER A 74 2.05 0.13 8.87
C SER A 74 1.21 1.22 8.23
N LEU A 75 -0.06 0.97 7.99
CA LEU A 75 -0.91 1.95 7.32
C LEU A 75 -1.06 3.25 8.12
N PRO A 76 -1.31 3.22 9.44
CA PRO A 76 -1.41 4.48 10.17
C PRO A 76 -0.14 5.32 10.12
N ALA A 77 1.01 4.67 10.19
CA ALA A 77 2.28 5.39 10.12
C ALA A 77 2.47 6.02 8.75
N LEU A 78 2.08 5.31 7.69
CA LEU A 78 2.17 5.85 6.34
C LEU A 78 1.24 7.05 6.17
N VAL A 79 0.03 6.96 6.69
CA VAL A 79 -0.91 8.08 6.60
C VAL A 79 -0.36 9.28 7.34
N GLU A 80 0.17 9.06 8.54
CA GLU A 80 0.75 10.14 9.32
C GLU A 80 1.90 10.80 8.58
N HIS A 81 2.76 9.99 7.99
CA HIS A 81 3.89 10.50 7.23
C HIS A 81 3.42 11.36 6.05
N LEU A 82 2.43 10.86 5.32
CA LEU A 82 1.92 11.58 4.16
C LEU A 82 1.25 12.89 4.55
N LEU A 83 0.58 12.90 5.69
CA LEU A 83 -0.05 14.14 6.16
C LEU A 83 0.98 15.20 6.51
N LYS A 84 2.17 14.78 6.97
CA LYS A 84 3.23 15.71 7.32
C LYS A 84 4.00 16.21 6.11
N THR A 85 4.25 15.32 5.15
CA THR A 85 5.08 15.66 3.99
C THR A 85 4.26 16.15 2.81
N ASP A 86 2.98 15.81 2.77
CA ASP A 86 2.09 16.17 1.67
C ASP A 86 0.72 16.48 2.25
N PRO A 87 0.60 17.57 3.02
CA PRO A 87 -0.65 17.85 3.71
C PRO A 87 -1.79 18.11 2.74
N PRO A 88 -3.02 17.79 3.15
CA PRO A 88 -4.18 18.02 2.31
C PRO A 88 -4.44 19.52 2.15
N HIS A 89 -5.05 19.85 1.07
CA HIS A 89 -5.35 21.25 0.77
C HIS A 89 -6.56 21.77 1.51
#